data_7b10a3167adde9d0f2d11c39c712af15
#
_entry.id   7b10a3167adde9d0f2d11c39c712af15
#
_cell.length_a   1.000
_cell.length_b   1.000
_cell.length_c   1.000
_cell.angle_alpha   90.00
_cell.angle_beta   90.00
_cell.angle_gamma   90.00
#
_symmetry.space_group_name_H-M   'P 1'
#
loop_
_entity.id
_entity.type
_entity.pdbx_description
1 polymer ?
#
loop_
_entity_poly.entity_id
_entity_poly.type
_entity_poly.pdbx_seq_one_letter_code
_entity_poly.pdbx_strand_id
1 'polypeptide(L)'
;VFVLGLTGGDALAQGRTKIKYALGDVVSLDELPLLIAVEHAKQRGVDVEVVPFKSEEVATQAVINGQADVGQGTPYAAVQKVNVPIRFFYQLSSLQFFPTVSAQHYKTWKDLDGQEIVVHARGSGTEAIMQLMAKEHGITYKSVSYVPGSNVRALGLIKGTIKATILDAANKSYVMKEAPGKFVILPLGQVQASDEALFATKAFLDKNKQAVQILVEELVKVNRAINRDHKYVMDERKKLGLLKDLPPKLEAEIGPFYEEAAKGGVYPNDGGGERAARNDLEFFKLSGAIKGDNLKVDDFWELAPLRAALGNVK
;
A
#
# COMPACT_ATOMS: atom_id res chain seq x y z
N VAL A 1 -25.72 52.45 35.85
CA VAL A 1 -26.16 51.42 34.91
C VAL A 1 -24.90 50.93 34.23
N PHE A 2 -24.39 49.78 34.67
CA PHE A 2 -23.28 49.09 34.03
C PHE A 2 -23.87 48.06 33.04
N VAL A 3 -23.59 48.21 31.76
CA VAL A 3 -23.92 47.22 30.74
C VAL A 3 -22.69 46.31 30.59
N LEU A 4 -22.77 45.07 31.09
CA LEU A 4 -21.80 43.99 30.79
C LEU A 4 -22.07 43.49 29.36
N GLY A 5 -21.15 43.81 28.45
CA GLY A 5 -21.11 43.21 27.14
C GLY A 5 -20.62 41.77 27.24
N LEU A 6 -21.52 40.82 27.03
CA LEU A 6 -21.21 39.43 26.79
C LEU A 6 -20.64 39.29 25.36
N THR A 7 -19.32 39.25 25.25
CA THR A 7 -18.68 38.76 24.02
C THR A 7 -18.78 37.23 24.02
N GLY A 8 -19.89 36.72 23.46
CA GLY A 8 -20.01 35.34 23.09
C GLY A 8 -19.01 35.05 22.01
N GLY A 9 -17.94 34.30 22.36
CA GLY A 9 -17.06 33.71 21.38
C GLY A 9 -17.84 32.67 20.60
N ASP A 10 -18.19 32.97 19.37
CA ASP A 10 -18.59 31.97 18.38
C ASP A 10 -17.43 31.05 18.16
N ALA A 11 -17.36 29.95 18.93
CA ALA A 11 -16.62 28.79 18.57
C ALA A 11 -17.32 28.23 17.32
N LEU A 12 -16.88 28.72 16.15
CA LEU A 12 -17.26 28.14 14.86
C LEU A 12 -17.02 26.63 14.98
N ALA A 13 -18.09 25.87 14.96
CA ALA A 13 -18.05 24.42 14.74
C ALA A 13 -17.41 24.23 13.36
N GLN A 14 -16.09 24.12 13.34
CA GLN A 14 -15.32 23.84 12.15
C GLN A 14 -15.81 22.49 11.66
N GLY A 15 -16.65 22.47 10.61
CA GLY A 15 -17.23 21.26 10.05
C GLY A 15 -16.11 20.27 9.74
N ARG A 16 -16.32 18.99 10.09
CA ARG A 16 -15.34 17.94 9.80
C ARG A 16 -15.04 17.90 8.30
N THR A 17 -13.75 17.91 7.96
CA THR A 17 -13.35 17.71 6.56
C THR A 17 -13.56 16.24 6.21
N LYS A 18 -14.37 15.99 5.18
CA LYS A 18 -14.61 14.64 4.67
C LYS A 18 -13.62 14.32 3.56
N ILE A 19 -13.05 13.13 3.60
CA ILE A 19 -12.17 12.56 2.57
C ILE A 19 -12.73 11.22 2.15
N LYS A 20 -13.00 11.03 0.88
CA LYS A 20 -13.38 9.74 0.32
C LYS A 20 -12.14 8.99 -0.16
N TYR A 21 -11.86 7.88 0.48
CA TYR A 21 -10.67 7.08 0.24
C TYR A 21 -11.01 5.83 -0.59
N ALA A 22 -10.38 5.69 -1.76
CA ALA A 22 -10.57 4.54 -2.63
C ALA A 22 -9.57 3.43 -2.28
N LEU A 23 -10.07 2.33 -1.75
CA LEU A 23 -9.32 1.11 -1.51
C LEU A 23 -9.54 0.15 -2.68
N GLY A 24 -8.47 -0.28 -3.33
CA GLY A 24 -8.53 -1.16 -4.52
C GLY A 24 -8.63 -2.65 -4.20
N ASP A 25 -8.96 -3.01 -2.96
CA ASP A 25 -9.10 -4.39 -2.48
C ASP A 25 -10.20 -4.49 -1.43
N VAL A 26 -10.40 -5.68 -0.89
CA VAL A 26 -11.26 -5.90 0.27
C VAL A 26 -10.56 -5.45 1.55
N VAL A 27 -11.32 -4.88 2.47
CA VAL A 27 -10.78 -4.53 3.78
C VAL A 27 -10.37 -5.81 4.52
N SER A 28 -9.11 -5.94 4.84
CA SER A 28 -8.54 -7.11 5.50
C SER A 28 -7.58 -6.72 6.64
N LEU A 29 -6.85 -7.67 7.20
CA LEU A 29 -5.99 -7.40 8.36
C LEU A 29 -4.80 -6.49 8.04
N ASP A 30 -4.31 -6.48 6.82
CA ASP A 30 -3.23 -5.64 6.33
C ASP A 30 -3.60 -4.14 6.25
N GLU A 31 -4.90 -3.83 6.19
CA GLU A 31 -5.41 -2.46 6.24
C GLU A 31 -5.51 -1.86 7.65
N LEU A 32 -5.24 -2.63 8.71
CA LEU A 32 -5.38 -2.14 10.10
C LEU A 32 -4.56 -0.87 10.39
N PRO A 33 -3.32 -0.68 9.89
CA PRO A 33 -2.59 0.57 10.13
C PRO A 33 -3.32 1.78 9.56
N LEU A 34 -3.86 1.68 8.35
CA LEU A 34 -4.68 2.71 7.74
C LEU A 34 -5.94 2.97 8.55
N LEU A 35 -6.70 1.92 8.91
CA LEU A 35 -7.95 2.05 9.66
C LEU A 35 -7.74 2.69 11.04
N ILE A 36 -6.65 2.35 11.73
CA ILE A 36 -6.27 2.97 13.01
C ILE A 36 -5.97 4.46 12.79
N ALA A 37 -5.17 4.80 11.78
CA ALA A 37 -4.82 6.18 11.48
C ALA A 37 -6.05 7.01 11.09
N VAL A 38 -6.99 6.44 10.36
CA VAL A 38 -8.27 7.08 9.99
C VAL A 38 -9.12 7.40 11.22
N GLU A 39 -9.26 6.47 12.17
CA GLU A 39 -10.00 6.72 13.41
C GLU A 39 -9.32 7.79 14.29
N HIS A 40 -7.99 7.83 14.33
CA HIS A 40 -7.26 8.89 15.01
C HIS A 40 -7.44 10.25 14.31
N ALA A 41 -7.38 10.30 12.98
CA ALA A 41 -7.62 11.51 12.20
C ALA A 41 -9.04 12.05 12.42
N LYS A 42 -10.03 11.16 12.56
CA LYS A 42 -11.42 11.52 12.86
C LYS A 42 -11.57 12.24 14.21
N GLN A 43 -10.81 11.85 15.22
CA GLN A 43 -10.76 12.54 16.51
C GLN A 43 -10.18 13.96 16.38
N ARG A 44 -9.45 14.23 15.30
CA ARG A 44 -8.84 15.52 14.97
C ARG A 44 -9.63 16.33 13.91
N GLY A 45 -10.87 15.90 13.62
CA GLY A 45 -11.77 16.61 12.70
C GLY A 45 -11.64 16.22 11.23
N VAL A 46 -10.92 15.15 10.90
CA VAL A 46 -10.81 14.62 9.52
C VAL A 46 -11.55 13.30 9.44
N ASP A 47 -12.68 13.29 8.75
CA ASP A 47 -13.54 12.12 8.57
C ASP A 47 -13.19 11.43 7.23
N VAL A 48 -12.54 10.27 7.30
CA VAL A 48 -12.12 9.52 6.11
C VAL A 48 -13.05 8.34 5.91
N GLU A 49 -13.80 8.35 4.82
CA GLU A 49 -14.65 7.25 4.38
C GLU A 49 -13.86 6.30 3.48
N VAL A 50 -13.51 5.12 3.98
CA VAL A 50 -12.84 4.08 3.19
C VAL A 50 -13.87 3.32 2.36
N VAL A 51 -13.74 3.40 1.03
CA VAL A 51 -14.66 2.76 0.08
C VAL A 51 -13.89 1.70 -0.71
N PRO A 52 -14.26 0.41 -0.55
CA PRO A 52 -13.64 -0.67 -1.32
C PRO A 52 -14.13 -0.66 -2.77
N PHE A 53 -13.20 -0.85 -3.70
CA PHE A 53 -13.44 -1.02 -5.12
C PHE A 53 -13.02 -2.43 -5.56
N LYS A 54 -13.48 -2.86 -6.73
CA LYS A 54 -13.23 -4.22 -7.25
C LYS A 54 -11.75 -4.51 -7.55
N SER A 55 -10.95 -3.47 -7.79
CA SER A 55 -9.52 -3.57 -8.08
C SER A 55 -8.83 -2.21 -7.92
N GLU A 56 -7.51 -2.21 -7.78
CA GLU A 56 -6.68 -1.00 -7.79
C GLU A 56 -6.89 -0.14 -9.05
N GLU A 57 -7.09 -0.76 -10.21
CA GLU A 57 -7.35 -0.04 -11.45
C GLU A 57 -8.66 0.78 -11.36
N VAL A 58 -9.73 0.17 -10.82
CA VAL A 58 -11.02 0.85 -10.64
C VAL A 58 -10.92 1.94 -9.57
N ALA A 59 -10.23 1.70 -8.46
CA ALA A 59 -9.97 2.69 -7.42
C ALA A 59 -9.16 3.89 -7.96
N THR A 60 -8.13 3.62 -8.76
CA THR A 60 -7.34 4.64 -9.43
C THR A 60 -8.20 5.51 -10.37
N GLN A 61 -9.05 4.88 -11.17
CA GLN A 61 -9.98 5.62 -12.05
C GLN A 61 -10.98 6.46 -11.25
N ALA A 62 -11.45 5.98 -10.09
CA ALA A 62 -12.32 6.75 -9.22
C ALA A 62 -11.66 8.06 -8.74
N VAL A 63 -10.36 8.03 -8.41
CA VAL A 63 -9.61 9.25 -8.04
C VAL A 63 -9.39 10.17 -9.25
N ILE A 64 -9.00 9.62 -10.40
CA ILE A 64 -8.79 10.39 -11.63
C ILE A 64 -10.07 11.14 -12.04
N ASN A 65 -11.24 10.48 -11.89
CA ASN A 65 -12.54 11.03 -12.27
C ASN A 65 -13.21 11.86 -11.16
N GLY A 66 -12.55 12.06 -10.00
CA GLY A 66 -13.10 12.84 -8.88
C GLY A 66 -14.25 12.15 -8.13
N GLN A 67 -14.41 10.84 -8.28
CA GLN A 67 -15.37 10.01 -7.53
C GLN A 67 -14.84 9.63 -6.14
N ALA A 68 -13.53 9.69 -5.96
CA ALA A 68 -12.84 9.60 -4.69
C ALA A 68 -11.73 10.68 -4.62
N ASP A 69 -11.29 10.99 -3.42
CA ASP A 69 -10.32 12.06 -3.17
C ASP A 69 -8.88 11.54 -3.08
N VAL A 70 -8.71 10.42 -2.40
CA VAL A 70 -7.43 9.75 -2.15
C VAL A 70 -7.54 8.29 -2.58
N GLY A 71 -6.50 7.77 -3.18
CA GLY A 71 -6.35 6.36 -3.48
C GLY A 71 -5.07 5.78 -2.88
N GLN A 72 -5.01 4.46 -2.84
CA GLN A 72 -3.81 3.71 -2.44
C GLN A 72 -3.40 2.78 -3.58
N GLY A 73 -2.10 2.51 -3.67
CA GLY A 73 -1.49 1.67 -4.69
C GLY A 73 -0.29 2.35 -5.34
N THR A 74 0.23 1.72 -6.38
CA THR A 74 1.37 2.24 -7.13
C THR A 74 1.07 2.37 -8.64
N PRO A 75 -0.02 3.07 -9.04
CA PRO A 75 -0.47 3.15 -10.43
C PRO A 75 0.38 4.10 -11.31
N TYR A 76 1.72 4.00 -11.25
CA TYR A 76 2.65 4.88 -11.94
C TYR A 76 2.40 4.96 -13.46
N ALA A 77 2.08 3.81 -14.09
CA ALA A 77 1.77 3.79 -15.52
C ALA A 77 0.49 4.55 -15.88
N ALA A 78 -0.51 4.52 -15.00
CA ALA A 78 -1.75 5.29 -15.18
C ALA A 78 -1.49 6.77 -14.94
N VAL A 79 -0.80 7.13 -13.86
CA VAL A 79 -0.43 8.51 -13.50
C VAL A 79 0.36 9.18 -14.63
N GLN A 80 1.29 8.47 -15.28
CA GLN A 80 2.06 9.01 -16.39
C GLN A 80 1.21 9.33 -17.64
N LYS A 81 0.11 8.60 -17.84
CA LYS A 81 -0.72 8.68 -19.06
C LYS A 81 -1.86 9.68 -18.98
N VAL A 82 -2.30 10.03 -17.76
CA VAL A 82 -3.47 10.89 -17.60
C VAL A 82 -3.09 12.38 -17.64
N ASN A 83 -4.03 13.20 -18.12
CA ASN A 83 -3.85 14.65 -18.16
C ASN A 83 -4.14 15.33 -16.80
N VAL A 84 -4.76 14.61 -15.87
CA VAL A 84 -5.04 15.11 -14.51
C VAL A 84 -3.77 14.97 -13.68
N PRO A 85 -3.26 16.05 -13.06
CA PRO A 85 -2.08 15.95 -12.21
C PRO A 85 -2.36 15.14 -10.94
N ILE A 86 -2.03 13.86 -10.97
CA ILE A 86 -2.03 12.96 -9.82
C ILE A 86 -0.66 13.03 -9.15
N ARG A 87 -0.64 13.01 -7.81
CA ARG A 87 0.60 13.00 -7.04
C ARG A 87 0.52 11.97 -5.92
N PHE A 88 1.55 11.16 -5.81
CA PHE A 88 1.83 10.40 -4.59
C PHE A 88 2.30 11.35 -3.51
N PHE A 89 1.96 11.07 -2.25
CA PHE A 89 2.34 11.97 -1.15
C PHE A 89 2.77 11.27 0.15
N TYR A 90 2.58 9.95 0.22
CA TYR A 90 2.96 9.15 1.39
C TYR A 90 3.19 7.69 0.99
N GLN A 91 4.29 7.07 1.45
CA GLN A 91 4.52 5.64 1.33
C GLN A 91 3.88 4.92 2.52
N LEU A 92 2.83 4.13 2.27
CA LEU A 92 2.18 3.31 3.30
C LEU A 92 3.06 2.13 3.70
N SER A 93 3.56 1.41 2.70
CA SER A 93 4.38 0.22 2.89
C SER A 93 5.48 0.11 1.84
N SER A 94 6.56 -0.56 2.21
CA SER A 94 7.67 -0.90 1.32
C SER A 94 7.44 -2.26 0.68
N LEU A 95 7.83 -2.39 -0.57
CA LEU A 95 7.66 -3.60 -1.37
C LEU A 95 8.51 -4.74 -0.80
N GLN A 96 7.85 -5.78 -0.30
CA GLN A 96 8.48 -7.00 0.20
C GLN A 96 7.72 -8.23 -0.28
N PHE A 97 8.09 -8.69 -1.47
CA PHE A 97 7.46 -9.84 -2.08
C PHE A 97 8.48 -10.91 -2.47
N PHE A 98 8.02 -12.14 -2.52
CA PHE A 98 8.82 -13.33 -2.70
C PHE A 98 8.28 -14.15 -3.87
N PRO A 99 8.94 -14.16 -5.04
CA PRO A 99 8.57 -15.03 -6.14
C PRO A 99 8.58 -16.48 -5.70
N THR A 100 7.42 -17.11 -5.65
CA THR A 100 7.21 -18.45 -5.09
C THR A 100 6.65 -19.37 -6.16
N VAL A 101 7.35 -20.48 -6.40
CA VAL A 101 7.02 -21.40 -7.48
C VAL A 101 6.93 -22.85 -6.99
N SER A 102 6.15 -23.68 -7.68
CA SER A 102 6.07 -25.11 -7.42
C SER A 102 7.39 -25.79 -7.74
N ALA A 103 8.04 -26.40 -6.74
CA ALA A 103 9.32 -27.11 -6.87
C ALA A 103 9.25 -28.31 -7.83
N GLN A 104 8.04 -28.86 -8.07
CA GLN A 104 7.81 -29.93 -9.05
C GLN A 104 8.01 -29.44 -10.49
N HIS A 105 7.74 -28.15 -10.76
CA HIS A 105 7.74 -27.61 -12.11
C HIS A 105 8.92 -26.68 -12.36
N TYR A 106 9.32 -25.88 -11.36
CA TYR A 106 10.27 -24.79 -11.54
C TYR A 106 11.27 -24.74 -10.40
N LYS A 107 12.53 -24.38 -10.69
CA LYS A 107 13.63 -24.25 -9.73
C LYS A 107 14.42 -22.97 -9.93
N THR A 108 14.35 -22.39 -11.11
CA THR A 108 15.09 -21.21 -11.53
C THR A 108 14.19 -20.25 -12.30
N TRP A 109 14.62 -19.03 -12.47
CA TRP A 109 13.94 -18.06 -13.32
C TRP A 109 13.79 -18.53 -14.78
N LYS A 110 14.80 -19.24 -15.30
CA LYS A 110 14.78 -19.75 -16.68
C LYS A 110 13.65 -20.77 -16.91
N ASP A 111 13.23 -21.48 -15.89
CA ASP A 111 12.13 -22.46 -16.01
C ASP A 111 10.77 -21.76 -16.22
N LEU A 112 10.69 -20.45 -15.96
CA LEU A 112 9.49 -19.64 -16.19
C LEU A 112 9.38 -19.11 -17.64
N ASP A 113 10.37 -19.36 -18.49
CA ASP A 113 10.28 -18.96 -19.90
C ASP A 113 9.13 -19.70 -20.61
N GLY A 114 8.25 -18.96 -21.28
CA GLY A 114 7.05 -19.50 -21.90
C GLY A 114 5.98 -20.01 -20.93
N GLN A 115 6.08 -19.72 -19.62
CA GLN A 115 5.12 -20.18 -18.61
C GLN A 115 4.14 -19.10 -18.20
N GLU A 116 3.02 -19.51 -17.60
CA GLU A 116 2.06 -18.62 -16.98
C GLU A 116 2.53 -18.23 -15.57
N ILE A 117 2.38 -16.96 -15.24
CA ILE A 117 2.56 -16.44 -13.89
C ILE A 117 1.30 -15.76 -13.38
N VAL A 118 1.15 -15.72 -12.06
CA VAL A 118 0.02 -15.07 -11.41
C VAL A 118 0.52 -13.96 -10.48
N VAL A 119 0.00 -12.75 -10.64
CA VAL A 119 0.34 -11.57 -9.84
C VAL A 119 -0.93 -10.94 -9.24
N HIS A 120 -0.79 -9.89 -8.43
CA HIS A 120 -1.92 -9.25 -7.74
C HIS A 120 -2.87 -8.55 -8.73
N ALA A 121 -2.37 -7.52 -9.39
CA ALA A 121 -3.15 -6.67 -10.29
C ALA A 121 -2.28 -6.11 -11.41
N ARG A 122 -2.94 -5.63 -12.46
CA ARG A 122 -2.26 -4.95 -13.56
C ARG A 122 -1.69 -3.61 -13.08
N GLY A 123 -0.41 -3.40 -13.33
CA GLY A 123 0.31 -2.20 -12.93
C GLY A 123 0.75 -2.18 -11.47
N SER A 124 0.50 -3.26 -10.72
CA SER A 124 0.94 -3.39 -9.32
C SER A 124 2.45 -3.62 -9.19
N GLY A 125 3.00 -3.40 -8.00
CA GLY A 125 4.40 -3.69 -7.67
C GLY A 125 4.77 -5.16 -7.91
N THR A 126 3.84 -6.09 -7.68
CA THR A 126 4.06 -7.53 -7.94
C THR A 126 4.23 -7.84 -9.43
N GLU A 127 3.45 -7.21 -10.31
CA GLU A 127 3.65 -7.32 -11.75
C GLU A 127 4.99 -6.70 -12.15
N ALA A 128 5.32 -5.52 -11.63
CA ALA A 128 6.57 -4.84 -11.94
C ALA A 128 7.81 -5.65 -11.55
N ILE A 129 7.80 -6.33 -10.37
CA ILE A 129 8.87 -7.27 -9.98
C ILE A 129 9.02 -8.39 -11.02
N MET A 130 7.93 -9.05 -11.35
CA MET A 130 7.99 -10.20 -12.26
C MET A 130 8.45 -9.76 -13.67
N GLN A 131 8.05 -8.59 -14.16
CA GLN A 131 8.52 -8.03 -15.42
C GLN A 131 10.00 -7.65 -15.37
N LEU A 132 10.46 -7.08 -14.26
CA LEU A 132 11.88 -6.77 -14.06
C LEU A 132 12.72 -8.07 -14.11
N MET A 133 12.29 -9.11 -13.41
CA MET A 133 12.97 -10.40 -13.40
C MET A 133 12.94 -11.08 -14.78
N ALA A 134 11.84 -10.98 -15.51
CA ALA A 134 11.79 -11.46 -16.88
C ALA A 134 12.86 -10.82 -17.77
N LYS A 135 13.00 -9.49 -17.65
CA LYS A 135 14.00 -8.73 -18.37
C LYS A 135 15.44 -9.11 -17.95
N GLU A 136 15.72 -9.20 -16.65
CA GLU A 136 17.05 -9.53 -16.13
C GLU A 136 17.49 -10.93 -16.54
N HIS A 137 16.56 -11.90 -16.56
CA HIS A 137 16.85 -13.28 -16.91
C HIS A 137 16.67 -13.60 -18.40
N GLY A 138 16.23 -12.61 -19.22
CA GLY A 138 15.99 -12.78 -20.65
C GLY A 138 14.97 -13.87 -20.93
N ILE A 139 13.84 -13.86 -20.22
CA ILE A 139 12.70 -14.77 -20.38
C ILE A 139 11.45 -13.98 -20.77
N THR A 140 10.45 -14.70 -21.30
CA THR A 140 9.15 -14.12 -21.66
C THR A 140 8.05 -15.02 -21.12
N TYR A 141 7.13 -14.47 -20.32
CA TYR A 141 5.98 -15.24 -19.84
C TYR A 141 4.98 -15.48 -20.97
N LYS A 142 4.40 -16.69 -21.01
CA LYS A 142 3.28 -17.00 -21.91
C LYS A 142 2.06 -16.12 -21.62
N SER A 143 1.75 -15.94 -20.34
CA SER A 143 0.65 -15.09 -19.87
C SER A 143 0.89 -14.61 -18.44
N VAL A 144 0.28 -13.47 -18.12
CA VAL A 144 0.21 -12.93 -16.76
C VAL A 144 -1.27 -12.89 -16.37
N SER A 145 -1.62 -13.64 -15.33
CA SER A 145 -2.95 -13.67 -14.76
C SER A 145 -3.00 -12.84 -13.47
N TYR A 146 -4.14 -12.22 -13.20
CA TYR A 146 -4.33 -11.30 -12.09
C TYR A 146 -5.28 -11.91 -11.06
N VAL A 147 -4.76 -12.14 -9.84
CA VAL A 147 -5.52 -12.68 -8.71
C VAL A 147 -5.22 -11.83 -7.48
N PRO A 148 -6.12 -10.91 -7.10
CA PRO A 148 -5.99 -10.11 -5.89
C PRO A 148 -5.89 -10.96 -4.63
N GLY A 149 -5.22 -10.43 -3.61
CA GLY A 149 -5.00 -11.11 -2.34
C GLY A 149 -3.84 -12.13 -2.37
N SER A 150 -2.79 -11.88 -1.59
CA SER A 150 -1.64 -12.80 -1.48
C SER A 150 -2.05 -14.15 -0.86
N ASN A 151 -2.99 -14.13 0.08
CA ASN A 151 -3.60 -15.32 0.69
C ASN A 151 -4.33 -16.21 -0.34
N VAL A 152 -5.04 -15.61 -1.30
CA VAL A 152 -5.73 -16.35 -2.37
C VAL A 152 -4.71 -17.04 -3.27
N ARG A 153 -3.63 -16.34 -3.64
CA ARG A 153 -2.53 -16.89 -4.44
C ARG A 153 -1.77 -18.02 -3.70
N ALA A 154 -1.55 -17.84 -2.39
CA ALA A 154 -0.95 -18.85 -1.52
C ALA A 154 -1.78 -20.16 -1.49
N LEU A 155 -3.10 -20.03 -1.31
CA LEU A 155 -4.01 -21.17 -1.38
C LEU A 155 -4.03 -21.83 -2.76
N GLY A 156 -3.94 -21.03 -3.84
CA GLY A 156 -3.81 -21.52 -5.20
C GLY A 156 -2.56 -22.37 -5.42
N LEU A 157 -1.41 -21.94 -4.86
CA LEU A 157 -0.17 -22.74 -4.86
C LEU A 157 -0.35 -24.07 -4.13
N ILE A 158 -0.89 -24.06 -2.90
CA ILE A 158 -1.09 -25.26 -2.08
C ILE A 158 -2.01 -26.26 -2.80
N LYS A 159 -3.07 -25.77 -3.45
CA LYS A 159 -4.02 -26.59 -4.23
C LYS A 159 -3.48 -27.02 -5.60
N GLY A 160 -2.33 -26.45 -6.05
CA GLY A 160 -1.73 -26.72 -7.36
C GLY A 160 -2.45 -26.07 -8.54
N THR A 161 -3.42 -25.18 -8.31
CA THR A 161 -4.10 -24.39 -9.35
C THR A 161 -3.25 -23.24 -9.86
N ILE A 162 -2.33 -22.75 -9.01
CA ILE A 162 -1.27 -21.80 -9.37
C ILE A 162 0.06 -22.51 -9.24
N LYS A 163 0.95 -22.34 -10.20
CA LYS A 163 2.29 -22.97 -10.20
C LYS A 163 3.42 -21.97 -9.99
N ALA A 164 3.21 -20.71 -10.37
CA ALA A 164 4.17 -19.62 -10.21
C ALA A 164 3.44 -18.34 -9.84
N THR A 165 3.84 -17.72 -8.74
CA THR A 165 3.29 -16.45 -8.26
C THR A 165 4.32 -15.71 -7.42
N ILE A 166 3.87 -14.61 -6.82
CA ILE A 166 4.66 -13.80 -5.90
C ILE A 166 3.82 -13.51 -4.66
N LEU A 167 4.40 -13.72 -3.48
CA LEU A 167 3.72 -13.65 -2.18
C LEU A 167 4.41 -12.64 -1.26
N ASP A 168 3.65 -12.02 -0.37
CA ASP A 168 4.20 -11.30 0.78
C ASP A 168 4.91 -12.24 1.77
N ALA A 169 5.58 -11.67 2.79
CA ALA A 169 6.37 -12.42 3.76
C ALA A 169 5.52 -13.41 4.58
N ALA A 170 4.31 -13.01 5.00
CA ALA A 170 3.44 -13.85 5.82
C ALA A 170 2.91 -15.05 5.02
N ASN A 171 2.39 -14.80 3.82
CA ASN A 171 1.86 -15.85 2.95
C ASN A 171 2.97 -16.76 2.39
N LYS A 172 4.16 -16.23 2.12
CA LYS A 172 5.35 -17.05 1.83
C LYS A 172 5.65 -17.99 3.00
N SER A 173 5.71 -17.47 4.22
CA SER A 173 5.98 -18.28 5.41
C SER A 173 4.91 -19.34 5.63
N TYR A 174 3.64 -18.98 5.40
CA TYR A 174 2.51 -19.91 5.47
C TYR A 174 2.66 -21.08 4.49
N VAL A 175 2.90 -20.84 3.19
CA VAL A 175 3.02 -21.93 2.22
C VAL A 175 4.23 -22.80 2.46
N MET A 176 5.35 -22.24 2.90
CA MET A 176 6.56 -22.99 3.23
C MET A 176 6.36 -23.91 4.45
N LYS A 177 5.53 -23.50 5.42
CA LYS A 177 5.17 -24.28 6.61
C LYS A 177 4.14 -25.37 6.31
N GLU A 178 3.09 -25.04 5.55
CA GLU A 178 2.00 -25.96 5.25
C GLU A 178 2.40 -27.08 4.28
N ALA A 179 3.36 -26.83 3.41
CA ALA A 179 3.81 -27.80 2.42
C ALA A 179 5.35 -27.80 2.24
N PRO A 180 6.10 -28.27 3.24
CA PRO A 180 7.55 -28.28 3.22
C PRO A 180 8.12 -28.98 2.00
N GLY A 181 9.08 -28.32 1.33
CA GLY A 181 9.76 -28.86 0.15
C GLY A 181 8.96 -28.83 -1.17
N LYS A 182 7.71 -28.41 -1.15
CA LYS A 182 6.88 -28.32 -2.38
C LYS A 182 7.08 -27.02 -3.16
N PHE A 183 7.68 -26.01 -2.55
CA PHE A 183 7.87 -24.69 -3.17
C PHE A 183 9.32 -24.24 -3.12
N VAL A 184 9.69 -23.41 -4.07
CA VAL A 184 10.97 -22.70 -4.16
C VAL A 184 10.71 -21.22 -4.18
N ILE A 185 11.49 -20.46 -3.40
CA ILE A 185 11.56 -19.01 -3.52
C ILE A 185 12.65 -18.69 -4.52
N LEU A 186 12.28 -18.08 -5.63
CA LEU A 186 13.27 -17.66 -6.61
C LEU A 186 14.04 -16.44 -6.08
N PRO A 187 15.37 -16.39 -6.30
CA PRO A 187 16.17 -15.28 -5.81
C PRO A 187 15.72 -13.97 -6.45
N LEU A 188 15.51 -12.96 -5.61
CA LEU A 188 15.20 -11.59 -6.00
C LEU A 188 16.34 -10.72 -5.54
N GLY A 189 16.87 -9.86 -6.40
CA GLY A 189 17.80 -8.80 -6.03
C GLY A 189 17.19 -7.81 -5.03
N GLN A 190 17.95 -6.83 -4.59
CA GLN A 190 17.41 -5.78 -3.75
C GLN A 190 16.45 -4.90 -4.57
N VAL A 191 15.15 -5.09 -4.36
CA VAL A 191 14.11 -4.22 -4.89
C VAL A 191 13.70 -3.27 -3.78
N GLN A 192 13.88 -1.98 -4.00
CA GLN A 192 13.46 -0.94 -3.08
C GLN A 192 12.41 -0.07 -3.78
N ALA A 193 11.15 -0.26 -3.45
CA ALA A 193 10.04 0.53 -3.96
C ALA A 193 8.89 0.55 -2.96
N SER A 194 7.90 1.39 -3.20
CA SER A 194 6.64 1.34 -2.49
C SER A 194 5.83 0.13 -2.95
N ASP A 195 5.28 -0.62 -2.00
CA ASP A 195 4.19 -1.55 -2.26
C ASP A 195 2.90 -0.75 -2.42
N GLU A 196 2.58 0.00 -1.37
CA GLU A 196 1.45 0.88 -1.33
C GLU A 196 1.89 2.32 -1.05
N ALA A 197 1.38 3.26 -1.85
CA ALA A 197 1.53 4.69 -1.62
C ALA A 197 0.18 5.39 -1.75
N LEU A 198 0.00 6.46 -1.00
CA LEU A 198 -1.19 7.30 -1.13
C LEU A 198 -1.01 8.28 -2.28
N PHE A 199 -2.05 8.41 -3.08
CA PHE A 199 -2.09 9.36 -4.18
C PHE A 199 -3.42 10.13 -4.23
N ALA A 200 -3.38 11.32 -4.77
CA ALA A 200 -4.54 12.18 -4.97
C ALA A 200 -4.30 13.14 -6.14
N THR A 201 -5.35 13.86 -6.57
CA THR A 201 -5.13 14.96 -7.51
C THR A 201 -4.36 16.09 -6.82
N LYS A 202 -3.48 16.77 -7.53
CA LYS A 202 -2.77 17.94 -7.00
C LYS A 202 -3.74 19.01 -6.51
N ALA A 203 -4.86 19.22 -7.21
CA ALA A 203 -5.89 20.17 -6.81
C ALA A 203 -6.52 19.83 -5.45
N PHE A 204 -6.75 18.53 -5.18
CA PHE A 204 -7.23 18.09 -3.87
C PHE A 204 -6.21 18.36 -2.76
N LEU A 205 -4.93 18.01 -3.00
CA LEU A 205 -3.84 18.23 -2.04
C LEU A 205 -3.69 19.73 -1.70
N ASP A 206 -3.73 20.60 -2.72
CA ASP A 206 -3.61 22.04 -2.54
C ASP A 206 -4.77 22.63 -1.75
N LYS A 207 -6.00 22.12 -1.96
CA LYS A 207 -7.22 22.61 -1.29
C LYS A 207 -7.33 22.11 0.15
N ASN A 208 -6.87 20.88 0.44
CA ASN A 208 -7.12 20.20 1.72
C ASN A 208 -5.84 19.99 2.55
N LYS A 209 -4.87 20.90 2.46
CA LYS A 209 -3.53 20.77 3.07
C LYS A 209 -3.56 20.33 4.53
N GLN A 210 -4.39 20.98 5.35
CA GLN A 210 -4.48 20.67 6.78
C GLN A 210 -5.04 19.26 7.04
N ALA A 211 -6.09 18.85 6.32
CA ALA A 211 -6.71 17.54 6.50
C ALA A 211 -5.76 16.42 6.04
N VAL A 212 -5.09 16.61 4.90
CA VAL A 212 -4.08 15.67 4.40
C VAL A 212 -2.90 15.57 5.36
N GLN A 213 -2.42 16.70 5.89
CA GLN A 213 -1.36 16.71 6.90
C GLN A 213 -1.74 15.92 8.15
N ILE A 214 -2.96 16.12 8.69
CA ILE A 214 -3.46 15.37 9.86
C ILE A 214 -3.48 13.89 9.58
N LEU A 215 -3.99 13.46 8.41
CA LEU A 215 -4.01 12.04 8.02
C LEU A 215 -2.58 11.46 7.97
N VAL A 216 -1.65 12.18 7.34
CA VAL A 216 -0.24 11.75 7.23
C VAL A 216 0.44 11.70 8.60
N GLU A 217 0.17 12.65 9.49
CA GLU A 217 0.69 12.62 10.87
C GLU A 217 0.25 11.36 11.62
N GLU A 218 -1.03 10.98 11.51
CA GLU A 218 -1.53 9.78 12.17
C GLU A 218 -0.94 8.50 11.55
N LEU A 219 -0.78 8.45 10.22
CA LEU A 219 -0.10 7.33 9.56
C LEU A 219 1.36 7.17 10.00
N VAL A 220 2.12 8.26 10.10
CA VAL A 220 3.50 8.25 10.61
C VAL A 220 3.54 7.72 12.06
N LYS A 221 2.62 8.18 12.93
CA LYS A 221 2.55 7.72 14.33
C LYS A 221 2.25 6.23 14.41
N VAL A 222 1.29 5.75 13.63
CA VAL A 222 0.93 4.33 13.58
C VAL A 222 2.09 3.48 13.11
N ASN A 223 2.75 3.84 11.99
CA ASN A 223 3.91 3.10 11.49
C ASN A 223 5.05 3.04 12.51
N ARG A 224 5.36 4.16 13.18
CA ARG A 224 6.37 4.19 14.26
C ARG A 224 5.97 3.34 15.46
N ALA A 225 4.68 3.30 15.81
CA ALA A 225 4.17 2.48 16.91
C ALA A 225 4.30 0.98 16.58
N ILE A 226 3.97 0.55 15.37
CA ILE A 226 4.11 -0.83 14.89
C ILE A 226 5.57 -1.27 14.94
N ASN A 227 6.49 -0.45 14.42
CA ASN A 227 7.91 -0.77 14.39
C ASN A 227 8.55 -0.83 15.78
N ARG A 228 8.00 -0.10 16.76
CA ARG A 228 8.43 -0.15 18.15
C ARG A 228 7.88 -1.37 18.89
N ASP A 229 6.61 -1.68 18.65
CA ASP A 229 5.91 -2.82 19.22
C ASP A 229 4.77 -3.25 18.29
N HIS A 230 4.95 -4.36 17.59
CA HIS A 230 3.94 -4.89 16.67
C HIS A 230 2.60 -5.25 17.34
N LYS A 231 2.58 -5.48 18.65
CA LYS A 231 1.34 -5.75 19.43
C LYS A 231 0.41 -4.55 19.47
N TYR A 232 0.94 -3.34 19.23
CA TYR A 232 0.17 -2.10 19.13
C TYR A 232 -1.06 -2.25 18.23
N VAL A 233 -0.91 -2.94 17.10
CA VAL A 233 -2.02 -3.10 16.15
C VAL A 233 -3.17 -3.90 16.76
N MET A 234 -2.88 -4.99 17.47
CA MET A 234 -3.92 -5.78 18.13
C MET A 234 -4.62 -5.01 19.24
N ASP A 235 -3.86 -4.27 20.04
CA ASP A 235 -4.40 -3.52 21.16
C ASP A 235 -5.27 -2.35 20.68
N GLU A 236 -4.79 -1.58 19.72
CA GLU A 236 -5.52 -0.44 19.17
C GLU A 236 -6.74 -0.88 18.34
N ARG A 237 -6.63 -1.98 17.56
CA ARG A 237 -7.76 -2.62 16.88
C ARG A 237 -8.91 -2.91 17.86
N LYS A 238 -8.60 -3.56 18.98
CA LYS A 238 -9.61 -3.92 20.01
C LYS A 238 -10.23 -2.68 20.63
N LYS A 239 -9.41 -1.71 20.98
CA LYS A 239 -9.84 -0.44 21.60
C LYS A 239 -10.77 0.35 20.66
N LEU A 240 -10.47 0.38 19.36
CA LEU A 240 -11.25 1.10 18.36
C LEU A 240 -12.40 0.26 17.78
N GLY A 241 -12.49 -1.02 18.10
CA GLY A 241 -13.54 -1.93 17.59
C GLY A 241 -13.43 -2.20 16.08
N LEU A 242 -12.21 -2.16 15.53
CA LEU A 242 -11.97 -2.38 14.10
C LEU A 242 -11.99 -3.87 13.77
N LEU A 243 -12.60 -4.23 12.64
CA LEU A 243 -12.69 -5.61 12.14
C LEU A 243 -13.10 -6.60 13.24
N LYS A 244 -14.09 -6.23 14.06
CA LYS A 244 -14.53 -7.02 15.23
C LYS A 244 -15.10 -8.39 14.86
N ASP A 245 -15.59 -8.53 13.63
CA ASP A 245 -16.23 -9.77 13.15
C ASP A 245 -15.24 -10.68 12.37
N LEU A 246 -13.91 -10.46 12.54
CA LEU A 246 -12.91 -11.35 11.93
C LEU A 246 -13.07 -12.77 12.47
N PRO A 247 -13.01 -13.79 11.58
CA PRO A 247 -12.94 -15.18 12.01
C PRO A 247 -11.76 -15.42 12.97
N PRO A 248 -11.89 -16.25 14.02
CA PRO A 248 -10.84 -16.48 15.01
C PRO A 248 -9.49 -16.89 14.40
N LYS A 249 -9.51 -17.62 13.28
CA LYS A 249 -8.29 -17.99 12.57
C LYS A 249 -7.56 -16.77 12.02
N LEU A 250 -8.27 -15.82 11.40
CA LEU A 250 -7.67 -14.59 10.88
C LEU A 250 -7.25 -13.64 12.00
N GLU A 251 -7.99 -13.60 13.10
CA GLU A 251 -7.59 -12.82 14.28
C GLU A 251 -6.25 -13.31 14.85
N ALA A 252 -6.02 -14.61 14.87
CA ALA A 252 -4.77 -15.22 15.33
C ALA A 252 -3.58 -14.90 14.42
N GLU A 253 -3.81 -14.56 13.15
CA GLU A 253 -2.78 -14.19 12.17
C GLU A 253 -2.27 -12.76 12.35
N ILE A 254 -3.03 -11.85 13.01
CA ILE A 254 -2.67 -10.43 13.12
C ILE A 254 -1.30 -10.25 13.78
N GLY A 255 -1.07 -10.88 14.93
CA GLY A 255 0.21 -10.76 15.64
C GLY A 255 1.42 -11.20 14.81
N PRO A 256 1.44 -12.44 14.31
CA PRO A 256 2.50 -12.92 13.43
C PRO A 256 2.72 -12.08 12.17
N PHE A 257 1.64 -11.61 11.54
CA PHE A 257 1.73 -10.76 10.35
C PHE A 257 2.50 -9.46 10.65
N TYR A 258 2.11 -8.74 11.71
CA TYR A 258 2.76 -7.47 12.05
C TYR A 258 4.15 -7.64 12.65
N GLU A 259 4.43 -8.76 13.31
CA GLU A 259 5.79 -9.11 13.74
C GLU A 259 6.74 -9.27 12.54
N GLU A 260 6.33 -10.03 11.52
CA GLU A 260 7.11 -10.21 10.29
C GLU A 260 7.24 -8.90 9.51
N ALA A 261 6.17 -8.12 9.39
CA ALA A 261 6.19 -6.84 8.70
C ALA A 261 7.13 -5.82 9.39
N ALA A 262 7.11 -5.75 10.71
CA ALA A 262 8.00 -4.88 11.47
C ALA A 262 9.47 -5.30 11.34
N LYS A 263 9.77 -6.61 11.45
CA LYS A 263 11.12 -7.15 11.24
C LYS A 263 11.64 -6.88 9.83
N GLY A 264 10.76 -6.95 8.84
CA GLY A 264 11.08 -6.69 7.45
C GLY A 264 11.21 -5.21 7.09
N GLY A 265 10.82 -4.27 7.97
CA GLY A 265 10.82 -2.85 7.67
C GLY A 265 9.78 -2.45 6.63
N VAL A 266 8.63 -3.15 6.61
CA VAL A 266 7.52 -2.89 5.67
C VAL A 266 6.96 -1.49 5.87
N TYR A 267 6.85 -1.03 7.11
CA TYR A 267 6.24 0.27 7.45
C TYR A 267 7.31 1.34 7.66
N PRO A 268 7.48 2.31 6.74
CA PRO A 268 8.51 3.34 6.87
C PRO A 268 8.19 4.31 8.02
N ASN A 269 9.16 4.55 8.91
CA ASN A 269 9.02 5.49 10.04
C ASN A 269 8.91 6.95 9.61
N ASP A 270 9.29 7.24 8.37
CA ASP A 270 9.37 8.57 7.77
C ASP A 270 8.37 8.78 6.62
N GLY A 271 7.47 7.81 6.37
CA GLY A 271 6.54 7.87 5.23
C GLY A 271 7.22 7.83 3.87
N GLY A 272 8.49 7.38 3.81
CA GLY A 272 9.30 7.16 2.61
C GLY A 272 9.94 8.41 2.01
N GLY A 273 9.21 9.48 1.88
CA GLY A 273 9.71 10.77 1.43
C GLY A 273 10.39 10.74 0.06
N GLU A 274 11.41 11.56 -0.09
CA GLU A 274 12.17 11.67 -1.36
C GLU A 274 12.91 10.37 -1.71
N ARG A 275 13.32 9.60 -0.70
CA ARG A 275 13.95 8.28 -0.89
C ARG A 275 13.00 7.32 -1.60
N ALA A 276 11.77 7.17 -1.10
CA ALA A 276 10.77 6.32 -1.73
C ALA A 276 10.43 6.81 -3.14
N ALA A 277 10.23 8.12 -3.31
CA ALA A 277 9.92 8.71 -4.60
C ALA A 277 10.98 8.40 -5.67
N ARG A 278 12.28 8.51 -5.34
CA ARG A 278 13.37 8.17 -6.25
C ARG A 278 13.44 6.68 -6.55
N ASN A 279 13.33 5.85 -5.52
CA ASN A 279 13.34 4.40 -5.66
C ASN A 279 12.19 3.91 -6.54
N ASP A 280 11.00 4.47 -6.35
CA ASP A 280 9.82 4.13 -7.17
C ASP A 280 10.04 4.49 -8.64
N LEU A 281 10.52 5.70 -8.93
CA LEU A 281 10.78 6.11 -10.30
C LEU A 281 11.81 5.21 -10.98
N GLU A 282 12.88 4.85 -10.28
CA GLU A 282 13.89 3.94 -10.78
C GLU A 282 13.30 2.55 -11.03
N PHE A 283 12.61 1.98 -10.04
CA PHE A 283 12.01 0.66 -10.13
C PHE A 283 10.98 0.55 -11.26
N PHE A 284 10.01 1.47 -11.33
CA PHE A 284 8.97 1.45 -12.35
C PHE A 284 9.49 1.78 -13.75
N LYS A 285 10.59 2.54 -13.86
CA LYS A 285 11.32 2.72 -15.13
C LYS A 285 12.05 1.44 -15.55
N LEU A 286 12.77 0.78 -14.64
CA LEU A 286 13.48 -0.47 -14.90
C LEU A 286 12.52 -1.60 -15.29
N SER A 287 11.38 -1.72 -14.63
CA SER A 287 10.34 -2.69 -14.99
C SER A 287 9.66 -2.39 -16.34
N GLY A 288 9.78 -1.17 -16.84
CA GLY A 288 9.16 -0.72 -18.09
C GLY A 288 7.72 -0.21 -17.91
N ALA A 289 7.24 -0.08 -16.68
CA ALA A 289 5.91 0.45 -16.38
C ALA A 289 5.76 1.93 -16.73
N ILE A 290 6.83 2.72 -16.55
CA ILE A 290 6.92 4.12 -16.98
C ILE A 290 8.07 4.33 -17.94
N LYS A 291 7.99 5.39 -18.76
CA LYS A 291 8.95 5.70 -19.82
C LYS A 291 9.43 7.15 -19.71
N GLY A 292 10.64 7.38 -20.17
CA GLY A 292 11.25 8.71 -20.23
C GLY A 292 12.62 8.75 -19.54
N ASP A 293 13.50 9.64 -20.03
CA ASP A 293 14.88 9.71 -19.53
C ASP A 293 15.04 10.77 -18.43
N ASN A 294 14.16 11.77 -18.38
CA ASN A 294 14.24 12.91 -17.48
C ASN A 294 13.04 12.97 -16.51
N LEU A 295 12.66 11.82 -15.93
CA LEU A 295 11.58 11.77 -14.94
C LEU A 295 12.01 12.50 -13.67
N LYS A 296 11.17 13.44 -13.20
CA LYS A 296 11.40 14.19 -11.97
C LYS A 296 10.48 13.70 -10.87
N VAL A 297 10.96 13.75 -9.63
CA VAL A 297 10.14 13.41 -8.46
C VAL A 297 8.86 14.25 -8.43
N ASP A 298 8.95 15.55 -8.68
CA ASP A 298 7.82 16.48 -8.64
C ASP A 298 6.75 16.23 -9.73
N ASP A 299 7.07 15.45 -10.77
CA ASP A 299 6.09 15.04 -11.77
C ASP A 299 5.14 13.96 -11.23
N PHE A 300 5.57 13.21 -10.19
CA PHE A 300 4.84 12.09 -9.61
C PHE A 300 4.52 12.28 -8.13
N TRP A 301 5.37 12.97 -7.37
CA TRP A 301 5.23 13.12 -5.92
C TRP A 301 5.00 14.57 -5.50
N GLU A 302 4.16 14.76 -4.47
CA GLU A 302 4.00 16.00 -3.72
C GLU A 302 4.42 15.75 -2.27
N LEU A 303 5.62 16.17 -1.91
CA LEU A 303 6.22 15.87 -0.61
C LEU A 303 5.87 16.89 0.50
N ALA A 304 5.19 17.98 0.16
CA ALA A 304 4.86 19.03 1.13
C ALA A 304 3.99 18.53 2.29
N PRO A 305 2.94 17.70 2.09
CA PRO A 305 2.13 17.17 3.19
C PRO A 305 2.96 16.33 4.18
N LEU A 306 3.86 15.49 3.65
CA LEU A 306 4.72 14.64 4.48
C LEU A 306 5.74 15.46 5.25
N ARG A 307 6.40 16.45 4.62
CA ARG A 307 7.35 17.34 5.30
C ARG A 307 6.69 18.09 6.44
N ALA A 308 5.48 18.61 6.20
CA ALA A 308 4.70 19.30 7.23
C ALA A 308 4.33 18.36 8.40
N ALA A 309 3.89 17.14 8.10
CA ALA A 309 3.56 16.14 9.12
C ALA A 309 4.78 15.75 9.97
N LEU A 310 5.93 15.49 9.34
CA LEU A 310 7.16 15.12 10.05
C LEU A 310 7.68 16.23 10.97
N GLY A 311 7.43 17.49 10.65
CA GLY A 311 7.74 18.62 11.53
C GLY A 311 6.93 18.63 12.84
N ASN A 312 5.75 18.00 12.86
CA ASN A 312 4.83 17.96 14.00
C ASN A 312 4.91 16.65 14.80
N VAL A 313 5.36 15.57 14.19
CA VAL A 313 5.45 14.25 14.83
C VAL A 313 6.87 14.02 15.34
N LYS A 314 7.02 14.07 16.67
CA LYS A 314 8.30 13.80 17.36
C LYS A 314 8.63 12.30 17.38
#